data_755462c6db0e5e6e9eccf774eb9f2852
#
_entry.id   755462c6db0e5e6e9eccf774eb9f2852
#
_cell.length_a   1.000
_cell.length_b   1.000
_cell.length_c   1.000
_cell.angle_alpha   90.00
_cell.angle_beta   90.00
_cell.angle_gamma   90.00
#
_symmetry.space_group_name_H-M   'P 1'
#
loop_
_entity.id
_entity.type
_entity.pdbx_description
1 polymer ?
#
loop_
_entity_poly.entity_id
_entity_poly.type
_entity_poly.pdbx_seq_one_letter_code
_entity_poly.pdbx_strand_id
1 'polypeptide(L)'
;VSSSAASDVYKRQAQKNGIGMVAVKGSGHYGLSGYYAEQAVKKNLIAMIYTNAPPAVAPHGALKSLFGTNPICFGAPTGTKIPFILDTSISMINRGKIRVAARNNQKIPEGVALDKFGKPTNDAKKALEGVQLPIAGFRGSGLAWMVDILSGVITGGNHAGRVKDPFDDFSGCLLYTSPSPRDGW
;
A
#
# COMPACT_ATOMS: atom_id res chain seq x y z
N VAL A 1 13.64 13.66 1.41
CA VAL A 1 12.97 14.20 0.19
C VAL A 1 11.49 13.94 0.35
N SER A 2 10.66 14.99 0.31
CA SER A 2 9.21 14.80 0.37
C SER A 2 8.72 13.96 -0.81
N SER A 3 7.64 13.21 -0.63
CA SER A 3 7.06 12.38 -1.71
C SER A 3 6.67 13.20 -2.94
N SER A 4 6.30 14.47 -2.77
CA SER A 4 6.02 15.40 -3.87
C SER A 4 7.28 15.77 -4.67
N ALA A 5 8.40 16.07 -3.99
CA ALA A 5 9.67 16.37 -4.67
C ALA A 5 10.21 15.15 -5.44
N ALA A 6 10.12 13.95 -4.84
CA ALA A 6 10.45 12.70 -5.52
C ALA A 6 9.58 12.53 -6.78
N SER A 7 8.27 12.78 -6.67
CA SER A 7 7.33 12.72 -7.78
C SER A 7 7.72 13.64 -8.96
N ASP A 8 8.24 14.82 -8.72
CA ASP A 8 8.65 15.74 -9.78
C ASP A 8 9.96 15.32 -10.48
N VAL A 9 10.84 14.64 -9.77
CA VAL A 9 12.09 14.13 -10.34
C VAL A 9 11.83 13.06 -11.40
N TYR A 10 11.08 11.99 -11.07
CA TYR A 10 10.85 10.91 -12.04
C TYR A 10 10.00 11.34 -13.23
N LYS A 11 9.06 12.27 -13.04
CA LYS A 11 8.27 12.82 -14.16
C LYS A 11 9.15 13.55 -15.17
N ARG A 12 10.11 14.38 -14.70
CA ARG A 12 11.08 15.04 -15.58
C ARG A 12 12.03 14.05 -16.26
N GLN A 13 12.47 13.01 -15.55
CA GLN A 13 13.28 11.94 -16.16
C GLN A 13 12.52 11.21 -17.25
N ALA A 14 11.24 10.84 -17.01
CA ALA A 14 10.42 10.16 -17.98
C ALA A 14 10.17 11.00 -19.24
N GLN A 15 9.92 12.30 -19.09
CA GLN A 15 9.75 13.21 -20.21
C GLN A 15 11.00 13.35 -21.07
N LYS A 16 12.20 13.36 -20.44
CA LYS A 16 13.49 13.51 -21.14
C LYS A 16 13.98 12.22 -21.77
N ASN A 17 13.82 11.08 -21.07
CA ASN A 17 14.48 9.82 -21.40
C ASN A 17 13.50 8.69 -21.80
N GLY A 18 12.18 8.96 -21.82
CA GLY A 18 11.14 7.97 -22.08
C GLY A 18 10.74 7.14 -20.86
N ILE A 19 11.60 7.04 -19.86
CA ILE A 19 11.34 6.34 -18.58
C ILE A 19 12.01 7.08 -17.42
N GLY A 20 11.38 7.02 -16.24
CA GLY A 20 11.95 7.54 -15.01
C GLY A 20 11.54 6.69 -13.83
N MET A 21 12.43 6.47 -12.87
CA MET A 21 12.16 5.74 -11.65
C MET A 21 12.74 6.46 -10.44
N VAL A 22 11.97 6.50 -9.35
CA VAL A 22 12.43 6.98 -8.05
C VAL A 22 12.07 5.95 -6.99
N ALA A 23 13.07 5.54 -6.21
CA ALA A 23 12.91 4.73 -5.03
C ALA A 23 13.04 5.61 -3.78
N VAL A 24 12.05 5.55 -2.88
CA VAL A 24 11.99 6.40 -1.67
C VAL A 24 12.13 5.51 -0.43
N LYS A 25 13.12 5.83 0.41
CA LYS A 25 13.34 5.17 1.71
C LYS A 25 12.93 6.10 2.84
N GLY A 26 12.41 5.54 3.93
CA GLY A 26 12.07 6.30 5.13
C GLY A 26 10.89 7.26 4.91
N SER A 27 9.98 6.90 4.02
CA SER A 27 8.75 7.64 3.77
C SER A 27 7.68 7.27 4.80
N GLY A 28 6.87 8.24 5.20
CA GLY A 28 5.64 8.00 5.96
C GLY A 28 4.45 7.65 5.06
N HIS A 29 3.26 7.64 5.67
CA HIS A 29 2.00 7.49 4.93
C HIS A 29 1.79 8.73 4.04
N TYR A 30 1.77 8.53 2.73
CA TYR A 30 1.71 9.62 1.75
C TYR A 30 0.30 9.85 1.14
N GLY A 31 -0.73 9.23 1.73
CA GLY A 31 -2.11 9.35 1.27
C GLY A 31 -2.47 8.35 0.18
N LEU A 32 -3.21 8.80 -0.83
CA LEU A 32 -3.67 7.96 -1.94
C LEU A 32 -2.60 7.89 -3.04
N SER A 33 -2.26 6.68 -3.47
CA SER A 33 -1.33 6.47 -4.59
C SER A 33 -1.90 7.03 -5.90
N GLY A 34 -3.22 6.94 -6.07
CA GLY A 34 -3.94 7.49 -7.22
C GLY A 34 -3.70 8.99 -7.45
N TYR A 35 -3.51 9.77 -6.39
CA TYR A 35 -3.16 11.19 -6.52
C TYR A 35 -1.86 11.40 -7.30
N TYR A 36 -0.82 10.63 -7.01
CA TYR A 36 0.47 10.74 -7.70
C TYR A 36 0.40 10.21 -9.13
N ALA A 37 -0.40 9.15 -9.36
CA ALA A 37 -0.66 8.64 -10.69
C ALA A 37 -1.37 9.70 -11.55
N GLU A 38 -2.36 10.39 -11.02
CA GLU A 38 -3.07 11.48 -11.70
C GLU A 38 -2.13 12.62 -12.11
N GLN A 39 -1.16 12.96 -11.24
CA GLN A 39 -0.15 13.99 -11.55
C GLN A 39 0.75 13.60 -12.73
N ALA A 40 1.05 12.33 -12.92
CA ALA A 40 1.81 11.84 -14.06
C ALA A 40 0.96 11.82 -15.33
N VAL A 41 -0.28 11.34 -15.22
CA VAL A 41 -1.24 11.30 -16.34
C VAL A 41 -1.54 12.70 -16.90
N LYS A 42 -1.66 13.72 -16.05
CA LYS A 42 -1.78 15.13 -16.47
C LYS A 42 -0.60 15.62 -17.31
N LYS A 43 0.54 14.96 -17.26
CA LYS A 43 1.72 15.20 -18.10
C LYS A 43 1.86 14.19 -19.26
N ASN A 44 0.77 13.50 -19.58
CA ASN A 44 0.70 12.47 -20.63
C ASN A 44 1.71 11.31 -20.41
N LEU A 45 1.91 10.92 -19.13
CA LEU A 45 2.79 9.83 -18.73
C LEU A 45 1.97 8.67 -18.15
N ILE A 46 2.45 7.45 -18.34
CA ILE A 46 2.00 6.29 -17.57
C ILE A 46 2.75 6.28 -16.24
N ALA A 47 2.07 5.93 -15.16
CA ALA A 47 2.67 5.79 -13.83
C ALA A 47 2.36 4.45 -13.20
N MET A 48 3.37 3.88 -12.54
CA MET A 48 3.25 2.74 -11.64
C MET A 48 3.78 3.15 -10.27
N ILE A 49 2.99 2.93 -9.21
CA ILE A 49 3.35 3.33 -7.86
C ILE A 49 3.14 2.15 -6.92
N TYR A 50 4.15 1.88 -6.11
CA TYR A 50 4.16 0.77 -5.18
C TYR A 50 4.57 1.26 -3.80
N THR A 51 4.00 0.66 -2.75
CA THR A 51 4.51 0.84 -1.39
C THR A 51 4.24 -0.42 -0.58
N ASN A 52 5.18 -0.77 0.27
CA ASN A 52 4.94 -1.77 1.30
C ASN A 52 4.26 -1.14 2.52
N ALA A 53 3.72 -1.98 3.39
CA ALA A 53 2.98 -1.57 4.58
C ALA A 53 3.24 -2.56 5.73
N PRO A 54 2.88 -2.20 6.98
CA PRO A 54 3.02 -3.08 8.13
C PRO A 54 2.32 -4.43 7.95
N PRO A 55 2.87 -5.52 8.51
CA PRO A 55 2.35 -6.87 8.34
C PRO A 55 0.89 -6.99 8.77
N ALA A 56 0.04 -7.44 7.87
CA ALA A 56 -1.38 -7.69 8.09
C ALA A 56 -1.90 -8.85 7.23
N VAL A 57 -1.20 -9.16 6.13
CA VAL A 57 -1.58 -10.16 5.14
C VAL A 57 -0.68 -11.38 5.26
N ALA A 58 -1.28 -12.55 5.38
CA ALA A 58 -0.53 -13.81 5.35
C ALA A 58 -0.27 -14.23 3.88
N PRO A 59 0.91 -14.76 3.56
CA PRO A 59 1.10 -15.48 2.32
C PRO A 59 0.07 -16.60 2.15
N HIS A 60 -0.28 -16.94 0.92
CA HIS A 60 -1.22 -18.03 0.66
C HIS A 60 -0.77 -19.33 1.33
N GLY A 61 -1.66 -19.93 2.10
CA GLY A 61 -1.38 -21.15 2.89
C GLY A 61 -0.69 -20.89 4.24
N ALA A 62 -0.30 -19.67 4.55
CA ALA A 62 0.30 -19.31 5.84
C ALA A 62 -0.75 -18.82 6.85
N LEU A 63 -0.41 -18.92 8.14
CA LEU A 63 -1.25 -18.48 9.26
C LEU A 63 -0.71 -17.23 9.97
N LYS A 64 0.47 -16.76 9.56
CA LYS A 64 1.09 -15.55 10.12
C LYS A 64 1.21 -14.48 9.04
N SER A 65 0.94 -13.23 9.40
CA SER A 65 1.15 -12.09 8.53
C SER A 65 2.64 -11.90 8.24
N LEU A 66 2.96 -11.64 6.99
CA LEU A 66 4.31 -11.32 6.52
C LEU A 66 4.32 -10.00 5.75
N PHE A 67 3.29 -9.75 4.96
CA PHE A 67 3.15 -8.56 4.13
C PHE A 67 2.13 -7.59 4.71
N GLY A 68 2.27 -6.34 4.35
CA GLY A 68 1.19 -5.37 4.48
C GLY A 68 0.15 -5.51 3.37
N THR A 69 -0.72 -4.53 3.28
CA THR A 69 -1.70 -4.42 2.19
C THR A 69 -1.05 -4.09 0.85
N ASN A 70 0.21 -3.71 0.85
CA ASN A 70 1.14 -3.51 -0.26
C ASN A 70 0.45 -3.00 -1.54
N PRO A 71 -0.09 -1.76 -1.54
CA PRO A 71 -0.88 -1.27 -2.66
C PRO A 71 -0.07 -1.15 -3.95
N ILE A 72 -0.80 -1.36 -5.05
CA ILE A 72 -0.34 -1.15 -6.42
C ILE A 72 -1.24 -0.08 -7.03
N CYS A 73 -0.64 0.96 -7.58
CA CYS A 73 -1.37 1.93 -8.37
C CYS A 73 -0.81 1.99 -9.79
N PHE A 74 -1.71 2.04 -10.76
CA PHE A 74 -1.41 2.24 -12.17
C PHE A 74 -2.26 3.38 -12.71
N GLY A 75 -1.64 4.32 -13.39
CA GLY A 75 -2.32 5.41 -14.07
C GLY A 75 -1.89 5.53 -15.53
N ALA A 76 -2.85 5.76 -16.42
CA ALA A 76 -2.59 5.96 -17.84
C ALA A 76 -3.53 7.00 -18.45
N PRO A 77 -3.05 7.83 -19.42
CA PRO A 77 -3.92 8.69 -20.22
C PRO A 77 -4.79 7.82 -21.14
N THR A 78 -6.03 8.26 -21.39
CA THR A 78 -7.00 7.51 -22.21
C THR A 78 -7.37 8.24 -23.52
N GLY A 79 -6.78 9.41 -23.77
CA GLY A 79 -7.21 10.27 -24.86
C GLY A 79 -8.52 11.05 -24.56
N THR A 80 -9.11 10.85 -23.38
CA THR A 80 -10.29 11.58 -22.89
C THR A 80 -9.94 12.44 -21.67
N LYS A 81 -10.92 13.20 -21.16
CA LYS A 81 -10.75 13.97 -19.91
C LYS A 81 -10.64 13.07 -18.65
N ILE A 82 -11.10 11.83 -18.73
CA ILE A 82 -11.11 10.89 -17.60
C ILE A 82 -9.93 9.91 -17.77
N PRO A 83 -8.90 9.97 -16.93
CA PRO A 83 -7.79 9.02 -17.00
C PRO A 83 -8.21 7.64 -16.51
N PHE A 84 -7.45 6.60 -16.91
CA PHE A 84 -7.52 5.32 -16.24
C PHE A 84 -6.62 5.35 -15.00
N ILE A 85 -7.20 5.09 -13.82
CA ILE A 85 -6.46 4.97 -12.57
C ILE A 85 -6.95 3.73 -11.82
N LEU A 86 -6.06 2.78 -11.63
CA LEU A 86 -6.23 1.64 -10.73
C LEU A 86 -5.42 1.91 -9.46
N ASP A 87 -6.06 2.03 -8.31
CA ASP A 87 -5.40 2.14 -7.00
C ASP A 87 -6.02 1.08 -6.08
N THR A 88 -5.27 0.01 -5.83
CA THR A 88 -5.77 -1.15 -5.12
C THR A 88 -4.74 -1.76 -4.18
N SER A 89 -5.20 -2.36 -3.08
CA SER A 89 -4.34 -3.18 -2.23
C SER A 89 -4.29 -4.63 -2.75
N ILE A 90 -3.25 -5.36 -2.35
CA ILE A 90 -3.16 -6.80 -2.65
C ILE A 90 -3.89 -7.66 -1.60
N SER A 91 -4.52 -7.05 -0.58
CA SER A 91 -5.37 -7.75 0.38
C SER A 91 -6.82 -7.79 -0.08
N MET A 92 -7.53 -8.87 0.26
CA MET A 92 -8.98 -9.01 -0.02
C MET A 92 -9.82 -7.93 0.64
N ILE A 93 -9.34 -7.36 1.74
CA ILE A 93 -10.00 -6.28 2.50
C ILE A 93 -8.96 -5.38 3.14
N ASN A 94 -9.23 -4.09 3.23
CA ASN A 94 -8.35 -3.15 3.93
C ASN A 94 -8.49 -3.25 5.45
N ARG A 95 -7.37 -3.22 6.19
CA ARG A 95 -7.39 -3.27 7.67
C ARG A 95 -8.25 -2.17 8.30
N GLY A 96 -8.29 -0.98 7.67
CA GLY A 96 -9.17 0.11 8.10
C GLY A 96 -10.67 -0.26 8.05
N LYS A 97 -11.11 -0.95 6.99
CA LYS A 97 -12.49 -1.44 6.88
C LYS A 97 -12.82 -2.45 7.98
N ILE A 98 -11.89 -3.36 8.31
CA ILE A 98 -12.07 -4.32 9.42
C ILE A 98 -12.19 -3.57 10.75
N ARG A 99 -11.34 -2.56 11.00
CA ARG A 99 -11.39 -1.74 12.22
C ARG A 99 -12.74 -1.01 12.37
N VAL A 100 -13.24 -0.42 11.28
CA VAL A 100 -14.55 0.24 11.28
C VAL A 100 -15.69 -0.77 11.55
N ALA A 101 -15.68 -1.92 10.89
CA ALA A 101 -16.65 -2.98 11.11
C ALA A 101 -16.63 -3.47 12.57
N ALA A 102 -15.43 -3.67 13.14
CA ALA A 102 -15.27 -4.11 14.53
C ALA A 102 -15.83 -3.08 15.55
N ARG A 103 -15.60 -1.78 15.31
CA ARG A 103 -16.16 -0.70 16.14
C ARG A 103 -17.68 -0.65 16.11
N ASN A 104 -18.26 -0.92 14.93
CA ASN A 104 -19.70 -0.88 14.71
C ASN A 104 -20.38 -2.24 14.99
N ASN A 105 -19.65 -3.24 15.50
CA ASN A 105 -20.13 -4.62 15.68
C ASN A 105 -20.73 -5.22 14.39
N GLN A 106 -20.18 -4.87 13.24
CA GLN A 106 -20.58 -5.36 11.93
C GLN A 106 -19.70 -6.53 11.48
N LYS A 107 -20.27 -7.40 10.66
CA LYS A 107 -19.53 -8.47 10.00
C LYS A 107 -18.75 -7.93 8.80
N ILE A 108 -17.64 -8.59 8.49
CA ILE A 108 -16.92 -8.43 7.23
C ILE A 108 -17.34 -9.52 6.23
N PRO A 109 -17.05 -9.37 4.93
CA PRO A 109 -17.30 -10.43 3.95
C PRO A 109 -16.61 -11.73 4.32
N GLU A 110 -17.17 -12.84 3.89
CA GLU A 110 -16.54 -14.16 4.03
C GLU A 110 -15.34 -14.32 3.09
N GLY A 111 -14.38 -15.17 3.49
CA GLY A 111 -13.21 -15.50 2.66
C GLY A 111 -12.14 -14.40 2.58
N VAL A 112 -12.23 -13.34 3.40
CA VAL A 112 -11.28 -12.21 3.37
C VAL A 112 -10.24 -12.23 4.50
N ALA A 113 -10.49 -13.03 5.56
CA ALA A 113 -9.63 -13.10 6.73
C ALA A 113 -9.71 -14.46 7.44
N LEU A 114 -8.65 -14.77 8.20
CA LEU A 114 -8.62 -15.86 9.16
C LEU A 114 -8.55 -15.28 10.57
N ASP A 115 -9.07 -16.03 11.54
CA ASP A 115 -8.89 -15.73 12.96
C ASP A 115 -7.46 -16.14 13.44
N LYS A 116 -7.15 -15.91 14.69
CA LYS A 116 -5.85 -16.26 15.29
C LYS A 116 -5.52 -17.77 15.29
N PHE A 117 -6.53 -18.60 15.06
CA PHE A 117 -6.39 -20.06 14.96
C PHE A 117 -6.30 -20.54 13.50
N GLY A 118 -6.29 -19.61 12.53
CA GLY A 118 -6.24 -19.93 11.10
C GLY A 118 -7.58 -20.37 10.50
N LYS A 119 -8.70 -20.18 11.20
CA LYS A 119 -10.03 -20.52 10.70
C LYS A 119 -10.63 -19.32 9.95
N PRO A 120 -11.29 -19.52 8.79
CA PRO A 120 -12.02 -18.47 8.11
C PRO A 120 -13.01 -17.77 9.05
N THR A 121 -13.06 -16.44 9.01
CA THR A 121 -13.93 -15.66 9.86
C THR A 121 -14.53 -14.46 9.13
N ASN A 122 -15.80 -14.18 9.44
CA ASN A 122 -16.49 -12.93 9.09
C ASN A 122 -16.71 -12.01 10.31
N ASP A 123 -16.23 -12.43 11.49
CA ASP A 123 -16.21 -11.60 12.68
C ASP A 123 -15.03 -10.62 12.61
N ALA A 124 -15.34 -9.32 12.56
CA ALA A 124 -14.33 -8.29 12.39
C ALA A 124 -13.33 -8.23 13.57
N LYS A 125 -13.76 -8.52 14.81
CA LYS A 125 -12.88 -8.53 15.99
C LYS A 125 -11.89 -9.68 15.91
N LYS A 126 -12.37 -10.89 15.57
CA LYS A 126 -11.52 -12.07 15.38
C LYS A 126 -10.55 -11.90 14.22
N ALA A 127 -10.97 -11.24 13.13
CA ALA A 127 -10.12 -10.93 11.98
C ALA A 127 -8.99 -9.94 12.33
N LEU A 128 -9.17 -9.02 13.27
CA LEU A 128 -8.11 -8.12 13.76
C LEU A 128 -7.05 -8.84 14.58
N GLU A 129 -7.43 -9.93 15.27
CA GLU A 129 -6.49 -10.80 16.02
C GLU A 129 -5.77 -11.81 15.12
N GLY A 130 -6.27 -12.01 13.91
CA GLY A 130 -5.75 -12.95 12.93
C GLY A 130 -5.06 -12.26 11.75
N VAL A 131 -5.31 -12.76 10.54
CA VAL A 131 -4.65 -12.29 9.32
C VAL A 131 -5.63 -12.04 8.18
N GLN A 132 -5.32 -11.07 7.36
CA GLN A 132 -6.01 -10.85 6.08
C GLN A 132 -5.49 -11.83 5.01
N LEU A 133 -6.35 -12.12 4.04
CA LEU A 133 -5.98 -12.96 2.90
C LEU A 133 -5.59 -12.11 1.68
N PRO A 134 -4.63 -12.59 0.87
CA PRO A 134 -4.26 -11.94 -0.37
C PRO A 134 -5.32 -12.14 -1.45
N ILE A 135 -5.49 -11.17 -2.33
CA ILE A 135 -6.33 -11.33 -3.54
C ILE A 135 -5.83 -12.52 -4.37
N ALA A 136 -6.74 -13.24 -5.01
CA ALA A 136 -6.40 -14.36 -5.91
C ALA A 136 -5.40 -15.39 -5.33
N GLY A 137 -5.36 -15.58 -4.01
CA GLY A 137 -4.55 -16.58 -3.33
C GLY A 137 -3.05 -16.43 -3.58
N PHE A 138 -2.41 -17.46 -4.14
CA PHE A 138 -0.95 -17.45 -4.39
C PHE A 138 -0.50 -16.36 -5.36
N ARG A 139 -1.35 -15.93 -6.31
CA ARG A 139 -1.03 -14.83 -7.24
C ARG A 139 -0.88 -13.52 -6.52
N GLY A 140 -1.81 -13.21 -5.60
CA GLY A 140 -1.71 -12.03 -4.74
C GLY A 140 -0.50 -12.07 -3.82
N SER A 141 -0.12 -13.26 -3.31
CA SER A 141 1.14 -13.41 -2.57
C SER A 141 2.36 -13.08 -3.43
N GLY A 142 2.38 -13.51 -4.69
CA GLY A 142 3.43 -13.14 -5.64
C GLY A 142 3.50 -11.64 -5.88
N LEU A 143 2.36 -10.97 -6.05
CA LEU A 143 2.28 -9.51 -6.16
C LEU A 143 2.78 -8.82 -4.88
N ALA A 144 2.45 -9.35 -3.70
CA ALA A 144 2.94 -8.82 -2.43
C ALA A 144 4.47 -8.87 -2.33
N TRP A 145 5.08 -9.97 -2.74
CA TRP A 145 6.54 -10.10 -2.85
C TRP A 145 7.13 -9.08 -3.80
N MET A 146 6.56 -8.94 -5.00
CA MET A 146 7.03 -7.97 -5.99
C MET A 146 7.02 -6.55 -5.40
N VAL A 147 5.91 -6.14 -4.78
CA VAL A 147 5.80 -4.81 -4.16
C VAL A 147 6.82 -4.64 -3.04
N ASP A 148 7.00 -5.65 -2.20
CA ASP A 148 7.93 -5.59 -1.08
C ASP A 148 9.39 -5.50 -1.54
N ILE A 149 9.75 -6.19 -2.62
CA ILE A 149 11.07 -6.08 -3.26
C ILE A 149 11.28 -4.66 -3.80
N LEU A 150 10.32 -4.13 -4.58
CA LEU A 150 10.45 -2.83 -5.23
C LEU A 150 10.43 -1.67 -4.21
N SER A 151 9.63 -1.78 -3.14
CA SER A 151 9.46 -0.70 -2.17
C SER A 151 10.39 -0.80 -0.96
N GLY A 152 10.76 -2.01 -0.54
CA GLY A 152 11.58 -2.27 0.63
C GLY A 152 13.01 -2.66 0.28
N VAL A 153 13.20 -3.78 -0.44
CA VAL A 153 14.54 -4.34 -0.67
C VAL A 153 15.40 -3.42 -1.53
N ILE A 154 14.91 -2.99 -2.69
CA ILE A 154 15.67 -2.12 -3.63
C ILE A 154 16.01 -0.78 -2.99
N THR A 155 15.12 -0.24 -2.15
CA THR A 155 15.37 1.04 -1.46
C THR A 155 16.35 0.91 -0.28
N GLY A 156 16.67 -0.32 0.15
CA GLY A 156 17.38 -0.59 1.41
C GLY A 156 16.55 -0.24 2.64
N GLY A 157 15.21 -0.21 2.51
CA GLY A 157 14.25 0.03 3.58
C GLY A 157 13.82 -1.26 4.29
N ASN A 158 12.92 -1.11 5.25
CA ASN A 158 12.28 -2.25 5.90
C ASN A 158 11.38 -2.99 4.91
N HIS A 159 11.32 -4.31 5.03
CA HIS A 159 10.56 -5.18 4.14
C HIS A 159 10.00 -6.38 4.93
N ALA A 160 9.00 -7.03 4.38
CA ALA A 160 8.30 -8.16 4.99
C ALA A 160 7.87 -7.85 6.43
N GLY A 161 8.04 -8.79 7.34
CA GLY A 161 7.68 -8.66 8.77
C GLY A 161 8.45 -7.57 9.54
N ARG A 162 9.43 -6.89 8.92
CA ARG A 162 10.22 -5.81 9.56
C ARG A 162 9.61 -4.41 9.38
N VAL A 163 8.60 -4.26 8.56
CA VAL A 163 7.90 -2.97 8.41
C VAL A 163 7.10 -2.72 9.68
N LYS A 164 7.45 -1.64 10.39
CA LYS A 164 6.83 -1.32 11.69
C LYS A 164 5.44 -0.70 11.51
N ASP A 165 4.50 -1.04 12.40
CA ASP A 165 3.19 -0.41 12.44
C ASP A 165 3.32 0.95 13.15
N PRO A 166 2.99 2.06 12.50
CA PRO A 166 3.10 3.39 13.09
C PRO A 166 2.12 3.61 14.26
N PHE A 167 1.16 2.72 14.47
CA PHE A 167 0.27 2.77 15.64
C PHE A 167 0.86 2.06 16.86
N ASP A 168 1.84 1.18 16.67
CA ASP A 168 2.45 0.38 17.73
C ASP A 168 3.89 0.84 18.02
N ASP A 169 4.61 1.36 17.02
CA ASP A 169 6.01 1.76 17.14
C ASP A 169 6.33 3.00 16.27
N PHE A 170 6.42 4.15 16.92
CA PHE A 170 6.76 5.43 16.29
C PHE A 170 8.24 5.57 15.91
N SER A 171 9.12 4.64 16.30
CA SER A 171 10.53 4.66 15.91
C SER A 171 10.79 4.21 14.48
N GLY A 172 9.82 3.53 13.86
CA GLY A 172 9.83 3.20 12.44
C GLY A 172 9.39 4.41 11.62
N CYS A 173 10.26 4.89 10.74
CA CYS A 173 10.08 6.10 9.94
C CYS A 173 8.95 6.00 8.88
N LEU A 174 7.74 5.66 9.32
CA LEU A 174 6.52 5.78 8.51
C LEU A 174 5.78 7.11 8.75
N LEU A 175 6.25 7.94 9.68
CA LEU A 175 5.60 9.18 10.07
C LEU A 175 6.60 10.34 10.22
N TYR A 176 7.43 10.58 9.21
CA TYR A 176 7.88 11.95 9.04
C TYR A 176 6.91 12.59 8.06
N THR A 177 5.83 13.14 8.61
CA THR A 177 4.97 14.04 7.89
C THR A 177 5.82 15.21 7.40
N SER A 178 5.86 15.44 6.09
CA SER A 178 6.01 16.83 5.66
C SER A 178 4.91 17.63 6.37
N PRO A 179 5.19 18.83 6.88
CA PRO A 179 4.17 19.65 7.54
C PRO A 179 2.91 19.67 6.67
N SER A 180 1.80 19.27 7.24
CA SER A 180 0.50 19.45 6.61
C SER A 180 0.32 20.95 6.41
N PRO A 181 -0.29 21.42 5.32
CA PRO A 181 -0.72 22.81 5.20
C PRO A 181 -1.64 23.28 6.35
N ARG A 182 -2.08 22.36 7.21
CA ARG A 182 -2.85 22.65 8.43
C ARG A 182 -2.00 22.87 9.67
N ASP A 183 -0.72 22.51 9.64
CA ASP A 183 0.21 22.80 10.73
C ASP A 183 0.68 24.24 10.48
N GLY A 184 -0.17 25.20 10.91
CA GLY A 184 -0.09 26.60 10.57
C GLY A 184 1.29 27.20 10.79
N TRP A 185 1.66 28.03 9.88
CA TRP A 185 2.73 29.01 9.98
C TRP A 185 2.34 30.07 11.00
#